data_c4bada254e824c00c7a68d3ddce7c4b2
#
_entry.id   c4bada254e824c00c7a68d3ddce7c4b2
#
_cell.length_a   1.000
_cell.length_b   1.000
_cell.length_c   1.000
_cell.angle_alpha   90.00
_cell.angle_beta   90.00
_cell.angle_gamma   90.00
#
_symmetry.space_group_name_H-M   'P 1'
#
loop_
_entity.id
_entity.type
_entity.pdbx_description
1 polymer ?
#
loop_
_entity_poly.entity_id
_entity_poly.type
_entity_poly.pdbx_seq_one_letter_code
_entity_poly.pdbx_strand_id
1 'polypeptide(L)'
;HKLSWDEIRRKFGSASDLHFIEVKTSEVSVSEAVKTYLFNTQLVTLANGDMAIIAPTECRDSATVSAYLEQLTGRGTPIRQVHYFDVKQSMQNGGGPACLRLRVAMSEAEHQAVNPAVLMNESLFVRLNQWVDTHYRDQISEADLADPQLLVESRQALDELTQILKLGSVYQFQRD
;
A
#
# COMPACT_ATOMS: atom_id res chain seq x y z
N HIS A 1 -6.64 25.18 -0.02
CA HIS A 1 -7.46 24.07 0.48
C HIS A 1 -8.93 24.20 0.03
N LYS A 2 -9.63 25.30 0.33
CA LYS A 2 -11.05 25.45 -0.01
C LYS A 2 -11.33 25.37 -1.51
N LEU A 3 -10.49 25.98 -2.34
CA LEU A 3 -10.57 25.91 -3.81
C LEU A 3 -10.41 24.48 -4.35
N SER A 4 -9.54 23.69 -3.77
CA SER A 4 -9.33 22.29 -4.15
C SER A 4 -10.54 21.41 -3.80
N TRP A 5 -11.21 21.67 -2.69
CA TRP A 5 -12.40 20.94 -2.28
C TRP A 5 -13.61 21.26 -3.17
N ASP A 6 -13.78 22.53 -3.53
CA ASP A 6 -14.83 22.96 -4.45
C ASP A 6 -14.59 22.39 -5.86
N GLU A 7 -13.35 22.29 -6.31
CA GLU A 7 -12.98 21.67 -7.58
C GLU A 7 -13.26 20.15 -7.59
N ILE A 8 -12.90 19.44 -6.52
CA ILE A 8 -13.21 18.01 -6.37
C ILE A 8 -14.70 17.79 -6.40
N ARG A 9 -15.46 18.54 -5.60
CA ARG A 9 -16.94 18.47 -5.59
C ARG A 9 -17.55 18.74 -6.97
N ARG A 10 -17.01 19.71 -7.69
CA ARG A 10 -17.46 20.04 -9.04
C ARG A 10 -17.16 18.94 -10.05
N LYS A 11 -15.98 18.30 -9.97
CA LYS A 11 -15.57 17.22 -10.87
C LYS A 11 -16.32 15.92 -10.63
N PHE A 12 -16.57 15.59 -9.38
CA PHE A 12 -17.29 14.36 -9.01
C PHE A 12 -18.82 14.56 -9.03
N GLY A 13 -19.30 15.80 -9.21
CA GLY A 13 -20.71 16.13 -9.30
C GLY A 13 -21.49 15.75 -8.04
N SER A 14 -22.76 15.42 -8.24
CA SER A 14 -23.64 14.88 -7.21
C SER A 14 -23.41 13.39 -6.92
N ALA A 15 -22.24 12.81 -7.28
CA ALA A 15 -21.84 11.50 -6.79
C ALA A 15 -21.81 11.59 -5.26
N SER A 16 -22.92 11.21 -4.67
CA SER A 16 -23.38 11.57 -3.33
C SER A 16 -22.58 10.91 -2.22
N ASP A 17 -21.56 10.09 -2.54
CA ASP A 17 -20.90 9.24 -1.57
C ASP A 17 -19.47 9.67 -1.23
N LEU A 18 -19.08 10.90 -1.62
CA LEU A 18 -17.77 11.45 -1.23
C LEU A 18 -17.84 12.00 0.21
N HIS A 19 -17.20 11.30 1.11
CA HIS A 19 -16.97 11.74 2.48
C HIS A 19 -15.65 12.52 2.58
N PHE A 20 -15.74 13.79 2.95
CA PHE A 20 -14.58 14.63 3.24
C PHE A 20 -14.30 14.60 4.73
N ILE A 21 -13.18 14.02 5.11
CA ILE A 21 -12.71 13.99 6.49
C ILE A 21 -11.61 15.04 6.63
N GLU A 22 -11.92 16.16 7.25
CA GLU A 22 -10.94 17.19 7.54
C GLU A 22 -10.18 16.86 8.82
N VAL A 23 -8.85 16.87 8.74
CA VAL A 23 -7.96 16.79 9.91
C VAL A 23 -7.63 18.21 10.33
N LYS A 24 -8.25 18.69 11.41
CA LYS A 24 -7.99 20.04 11.92
C LYS A 24 -6.62 20.11 12.59
N THR A 25 -5.91 21.21 12.39
CA THR A 25 -4.60 21.43 13.05
C THR A 25 -4.70 21.50 14.57
N SER A 26 -5.90 21.78 15.10
CA SER A 26 -6.20 21.70 16.54
C SER A 26 -6.34 20.26 17.06
N GLU A 27 -6.61 19.28 16.19
CA GLU A 27 -6.72 17.86 16.53
C GLU A 27 -5.37 17.16 16.30
N VAL A 28 -4.75 17.38 15.14
CA VAL A 28 -3.41 16.87 14.81
C VAL A 28 -2.60 17.98 14.13
N SER A 29 -1.49 18.37 14.71
CA SER A 29 -0.61 19.38 14.12
C SER A 29 0.01 18.86 12.80
N VAL A 30 0.38 19.79 11.91
CA VAL A 30 1.06 19.44 10.64
C VAL A 30 2.36 18.69 10.92
N SER A 31 3.13 19.12 11.91
CA SER A 31 4.38 18.45 12.31
C SER A 31 4.15 17.01 12.75
N GLU A 32 3.11 16.78 13.55
CA GLU A 32 2.76 15.43 14.02
C GLU A 32 2.28 14.54 12.88
N ALA A 33 1.44 15.09 11.99
CA ALA A 33 0.95 14.36 10.82
C ALA A 33 2.08 13.95 9.85
N VAL A 34 3.09 14.80 9.68
CA VAL A 34 4.28 14.51 8.87
C VAL A 34 5.13 13.43 9.55
N LYS A 35 5.41 13.59 10.85
CA LYS A 35 6.24 12.66 11.62
C LYS A 35 5.66 11.25 11.65
N THR A 36 4.35 11.13 11.74
CA THR A 36 3.65 9.84 11.82
C THR A 36 3.23 9.27 10.47
N TYR A 37 3.49 9.97 9.36
CA TYR A 37 3.00 9.59 8.03
C TYR A 37 1.47 9.42 7.98
N LEU A 38 0.72 10.15 8.79
CA LEU A 38 -0.74 10.04 8.90
C LEU A 38 -1.44 10.08 7.54
N PHE A 39 -1.04 10.98 6.64
CA PHE A 39 -1.64 11.10 5.30
C PHE A 39 -1.12 10.08 4.29
N ASN A 40 -0.22 9.20 4.70
CA ASN A 40 0.24 8.05 3.91
C ASN A 40 -0.38 6.73 4.40
N THR A 41 -1.46 6.81 5.15
CA THR A 41 -2.28 5.66 5.50
C THR A 41 -3.08 5.18 4.29
N GLN A 42 -3.47 3.91 4.27
CA GLN A 42 -4.31 3.36 3.24
C GLN A 42 -5.71 3.07 3.76
N LEU A 43 -6.73 3.45 2.97
CA LEU A 43 -8.11 3.03 3.18
C LEU A 43 -8.40 1.78 2.35
N VAL A 44 -8.97 0.76 2.98
CA VAL A 44 -9.44 -0.46 2.31
C VAL A 44 -10.90 -0.68 2.62
N THR A 45 -11.66 -1.17 1.64
CA THR A 45 -13.04 -1.58 1.82
C THR A 45 -13.08 -3.08 2.11
N LEU A 46 -13.77 -3.46 3.18
CA LEU A 46 -13.94 -4.84 3.61
C LEU A 46 -15.13 -5.48 2.88
N ALA A 47 -15.21 -6.82 2.91
CA ALA A 47 -16.26 -7.58 2.23
C ALA A 47 -17.69 -7.23 2.71
N ASN A 48 -17.85 -6.77 3.95
CA ASN A 48 -19.12 -6.32 4.51
C ASN A 48 -19.50 -4.87 4.18
N GLY A 49 -18.67 -4.17 3.38
CA GLY A 49 -18.86 -2.75 3.01
C GLY A 49 -18.27 -1.75 4.00
N ASP A 50 -17.85 -2.17 5.19
CA ASP A 50 -17.10 -1.32 6.11
C ASP A 50 -15.71 -0.97 5.55
N MET A 51 -15.07 0.01 6.14
CA MET A 51 -13.71 0.40 5.78
C MET A 51 -12.74 0.23 6.96
N ALA A 52 -11.50 -0.08 6.62
CA ALA A 52 -10.39 -0.10 7.56
C ALA A 52 -9.28 0.86 7.11
N ILE A 53 -8.56 1.42 8.09
CA ILE A 53 -7.33 2.18 7.88
C ILE A 53 -6.15 1.24 8.13
N ILE A 54 -5.20 1.22 7.19
CA ILE A 54 -3.88 0.62 7.38
C ILE A 54 -2.90 1.76 7.61
N ALA A 55 -2.28 1.81 8.78
CA ALA A 55 -1.40 2.88 9.22
C ALA A 55 -0.04 2.34 9.67
N PRO A 56 1.03 3.13 9.60
CA PRO A 56 2.31 2.76 10.20
C PRO A 56 2.23 2.80 11.73
N THR A 57 3.12 2.05 12.39
CA THR A 57 3.20 2.00 13.86
C THR A 57 3.45 3.36 14.48
N GLU A 58 4.08 4.29 13.78
CA GLU A 58 4.30 5.68 14.20
C GLU A 58 2.97 6.40 14.50
N CYS A 59 1.89 6.06 13.80
CA CYS A 59 0.56 6.58 14.10
C CYS A 59 0.01 6.06 15.44
N ARG A 60 0.30 4.80 15.78
CA ARG A 60 -0.08 4.21 17.07
C ARG A 60 0.72 4.81 18.22
N ASP A 61 2.02 5.01 17.99
CA ASP A 61 2.98 5.46 18.99
C ASP A 61 2.83 6.97 19.33
N SER A 62 2.10 7.72 18.49
CA SER A 62 1.67 9.08 18.78
C SER A 62 0.32 9.09 19.48
N ALA A 63 0.27 9.52 20.74
CA ALA A 63 -0.98 9.59 21.50
C ALA A 63 -2.05 10.47 20.82
N THR A 64 -1.63 11.58 20.21
CA THR A 64 -2.51 12.51 19.50
C THR A 64 -3.11 11.85 18.25
N VAL A 65 -2.28 11.21 17.41
CA VAL A 65 -2.70 10.59 16.15
C VAL A 65 -3.52 9.34 16.44
N SER A 66 -3.10 8.50 17.40
CA SER A 66 -3.85 7.31 17.80
C SER A 66 -5.26 7.66 18.25
N ALA A 67 -5.39 8.64 19.17
CA ALA A 67 -6.69 9.11 19.64
C ALA A 67 -7.57 9.67 18.48
N TYR A 68 -6.96 10.40 17.55
CA TYR A 68 -7.66 10.90 16.37
C TYR A 68 -8.19 9.74 15.48
N LEU A 69 -7.36 8.74 15.19
CA LEU A 69 -7.75 7.59 14.38
C LEU A 69 -8.84 6.75 15.06
N GLU A 70 -8.74 6.55 16.38
CA GLU A 70 -9.80 5.88 17.15
C GLU A 70 -11.13 6.63 17.07
N GLN A 71 -11.13 7.96 17.19
CA GLN A 71 -12.34 8.76 17.05
C GLN A 71 -12.97 8.64 15.66
N LEU A 72 -12.17 8.47 14.59
CA LEU A 72 -12.68 8.30 13.24
C LEU A 72 -13.57 7.06 13.10
N THR A 73 -13.29 6.00 13.83
CA THR A 73 -14.11 4.77 13.77
C THR A 73 -15.53 4.96 14.31
N GLY A 74 -15.74 6.01 15.13
CA GLY A 74 -17.04 6.35 15.72
C GLY A 74 -17.79 7.54 15.09
N ARG A 75 -17.16 8.29 14.16
CA ARG A 75 -17.68 9.59 13.64
C ARG A 75 -18.75 9.48 12.53
N GLY A 76 -19.47 8.37 12.39
CA GLY A 76 -20.49 8.22 11.33
C GLY A 76 -19.88 8.01 9.93
N THR A 77 -18.57 7.77 9.84
CA THR A 77 -17.88 7.34 8.63
C THR A 77 -18.04 5.82 8.45
N PRO A 78 -17.79 5.27 7.27
CA PRO A 78 -17.75 3.81 7.09
C PRO A 78 -16.52 3.14 7.72
N ILE A 79 -15.57 3.91 8.26
CA ILE A 79 -14.34 3.40 8.89
C ILE A 79 -14.69 2.75 10.24
N ARG A 80 -14.32 1.48 10.41
CA ARG A 80 -14.60 0.70 11.62
C ARG A 80 -13.36 0.16 12.32
N GLN A 81 -12.23 0.09 11.60
CA GLN A 81 -11.02 -0.54 12.11
C GLN A 81 -9.79 0.27 11.72
N VAL A 82 -8.77 0.22 12.57
CA VAL A 82 -7.43 0.73 12.29
C VAL A 82 -6.44 -0.39 12.57
N HIS A 83 -5.63 -0.74 11.57
CA HIS A 83 -4.57 -1.72 11.68
C HIS A 83 -3.21 -1.03 11.56
N TYR A 84 -2.28 -1.38 12.43
CA TYR A 84 -0.94 -0.79 12.47
C TYR A 84 0.10 -1.82 12.06
N PHE A 85 0.97 -1.43 11.12
CA PHE A 85 2.08 -2.27 10.65
C PHE A 85 3.39 -1.53 10.78
N ASP A 86 4.45 -2.25 11.15
CA ASP A 86 5.80 -1.72 11.13
C ASP A 86 6.31 -1.69 9.68
N VAL A 87 6.41 -0.50 9.14
CA VAL A 87 6.93 -0.23 7.79
C VAL A 87 8.11 0.75 7.84
N LYS A 88 8.82 0.81 8.96
CA LYS A 88 9.94 1.75 9.19
C LYS A 88 11.00 1.68 8.12
N GLN A 89 11.41 0.49 7.72
CA GLN A 89 12.42 0.33 6.66
C GLN A 89 11.92 0.90 5.33
N SER A 90 10.66 0.63 4.96
CA SER A 90 10.06 1.21 3.77
C SER A 90 9.95 2.73 3.88
N MET A 91 9.57 3.26 5.04
CA MET A 91 9.45 4.71 5.28
C MET A 91 10.80 5.43 5.22
N GLN A 92 11.89 4.81 5.67
CA GLN A 92 13.26 5.33 5.53
C GLN A 92 13.66 5.47 4.04
N ASN A 93 13.10 4.64 3.18
CA ASN A 93 13.26 4.70 1.72
C ASN A 93 12.15 5.53 1.03
N GLY A 94 11.33 6.26 1.78
CA GLY A 94 10.31 7.17 1.28
C GLY A 94 8.93 6.56 1.04
N GLY A 95 8.71 5.27 1.39
CA GLY A 95 7.46 4.56 1.14
C GLY A 95 6.65 4.28 2.41
N GLY A 96 5.44 4.83 2.55
CA GLY A 96 4.47 4.43 3.57
C GLY A 96 3.39 3.47 3.03
N PRO A 97 2.40 3.06 3.84
CA PRO A 97 1.38 2.08 3.42
C PRO A 97 0.65 2.43 2.12
N ALA A 98 0.35 3.71 1.88
CA ALA A 98 -0.29 4.13 0.64
C ALA A 98 0.61 4.01 -0.59
N CYS A 99 1.94 4.08 -0.42
CA CYS A 99 2.90 3.97 -1.53
C CYS A 99 3.10 2.52 -1.99
N LEU A 100 2.79 1.55 -1.14
CA LEU A 100 3.01 0.12 -1.38
C LEU A 100 1.81 -0.56 -2.06
N ARG A 101 0.84 0.20 -2.57
CA ARG A 101 -0.36 -0.36 -3.17
C ARG A 101 -0.68 0.23 -4.54
N LEU A 102 -1.35 -0.56 -5.36
CA LEU A 102 -2.07 -0.13 -6.56
C LEU A 102 -3.54 -0.54 -6.41
N ARG A 103 -4.47 0.40 -6.59
CA ARG A 103 -5.90 0.08 -6.68
C ARG A 103 -6.30 -0.02 -8.13
N VAL A 104 -6.87 -1.16 -8.49
CA VAL A 104 -7.43 -1.39 -9.83
C VAL A 104 -8.95 -1.55 -9.67
N ALA A 105 -9.72 -0.68 -10.33
CA ALA A 105 -11.16 -0.83 -10.40
C ALA A 105 -11.49 -1.88 -11.46
N MET A 106 -12.29 -2.87 -11.10
CA MET A 106 -12.70 -3.96 -11.98
C MET A 106 -14.19 -4.24 -11.82
N SER A 107 -14.84 -4.58 -12.90
CA SER A 107 -16.17 -5.22 -12.89
C SER A 107 -16.06 -6.66 -12.39
N GLU A 108 -17.18 -7.26 -12.02
CA GLU A 108 -17.21 -8.67 -11.60
C GLU A 108 -16.68 -9.62 -12.68
N ALA A 109 -17.00 -9.37 -13.94
CA ALA A 109 -16.51 -10.17 -15.07
C ALA A 109 -14.98 -10.07 -15.24
N GLU A 110 -14.42 -8.86 -15.08
CA GLU A 110 -12.97 -8.66 -15.12
C GLU A 110 -12.29 -9.32 -13.93
N HIS A 111 -12.88 -9.23 -12.71
CA HIS A 111 -12.35 -9.89 -11.54
C HIS A 111 -12.31 -11.42 -11.70
N GLN A 112 -13.36 -12.02 -12.28
CA GLN A 112 -13.38 -13.45 -12.57
C GLN A 112 -12.38 -13.87 -13.64
N ALA A 113 -12.00 -12.95 -14.54
CA ALA A 113 -10.99 -13.19 -15.56
C ALA A 113 -9.55 -12.99 -15.09
N VAL A 114 -9.34 -12.49 -13.87
CA VAL A 114 -8.00 -12.34 -13.29
C VAL A 114 -7.30 -13.69 -13.18
N ASN A 115 -6.02 -13.74 -13.55
CA ASN A 115 -5.19 -14.92 -13.33
C ASN A 115 -5.23 -15.32 -11.84
N PRO A 116 -5.77 -16.48 -11.47
CA PRO A 116 -5.90 -16.86 -10.07
C PRO A 116 -4.55 -17.02 -9.34
N ALA A 117 -3.46 -17.19 -10.08
CA ALA A 117 -2.12 -17.31 -9.48
C ALA A 117 -1.58 -15.99 -8.91
N VAL A 118 -2.18 -14.83 -9.25
CA VAL A 118 -1.81 -13.53 -8.67
C VAL A 118 -2.69 -13.14 -7.48
N LEU A 119 -3.74 -13.90 -7.20
CA LEU A 119 -4.62 -13.64 -6.06
C LEU A 119 -3.99 -14.19 -4.79
N MET A 120 -3.79 -13.32 -3.81
CA MET A 120 -3.13 -13.67 -2.56
C MET A 120 -3.90 -14.74 -1.78
N ASN A 121 -3.19 -15.77 -1.37
CA ASN A 121 -3.62 -16.83 -0.47
C ASN A 121 -2.43 -17.31 0.34
N GLU A 122 -2.67 -18.17 1.33
CA GLU A 122 -1.62 -18.66 2.23
C GLU A 122 -0.46 -19.33 1.47
N SER A 123 -0.75 -20.16 0.48
CA SER A 123 0.29 -20.83 -0.31
C SER A 123 1.14 -19.84 -1.11
N LEU A 124 0.51 -18.85 -1.74
CA LEU A 124 1.25 -17.81 -2.46
C LEU A 124 2.07 -16.94 -1.51
N PHE A 125 1.52 -16.59 -0.35
CA PHE A 125 2.23 -15.82 0.67
C PHE A 125 3.50 -16.54 1.12
N VAL A 126 3.43 -17.81 1.46
CA VAL A 126 4.59 -18.62 1.86
C VAL A 126 5.65 -18.67 0.73
N ARG A 127 5.20 -18.91 -0.51
CA ARG A 127 6.11 -18.98 -1.67
C ARG A 127 6.80 -17.63 -1.95
N LEU A 128 6.08 -16.53 -1.83
CA LEU A 128 6.67 -15.20 -2.04
C LEU A 128 7.67 -14.84 -0.93
N ASN A 129 7.42 -15.22 0.32
CA ASN A 129 8.41 -15.04 1.39
C ASN A 129 9.69 -15.86 1.09
N GLN A 130 9.56 -17.13 0.74
CA GLN A 130 10.70 -17.95 0.35
C GLN A 130 11.46 -17.36 -0.84
N TRP A 131 10.76 -16.83 -1.82
CA TRP A 131 11.35 -16.15 -2.96
C TRP A 131 12.13 -14.89 -2.54
N VAL A 132 11.58 -14.07 -1.65
CA VAL A 132 12.29 -12.91 -1.08
C VAL A 132 13.55 -13.38 -0.35
N ASP A 133 13.44 -14.35 0.55
CA ASP A 133 14.57 -14.88 1.33
C ASP A 133 15.68 -15.46 0.45
N THR A 134 15.32 -15.97 -0.74
CA THR A 134 16.27 -16.56 -1.68
C THR A 134 16.99 -15.52 -2.54
N HIS A 135 16.26 -14.49 -2.98
CA HIS A 135 16.73 -13.58 -4.03
C HIS A 135 17.13 -12.19 -3.55
N TYR A 136 16.64 -11.75 -2.39
CA TYR A 136 16.95 -10.41 -1.90
C TYR A 136 18.20 -10.44 -1.03
N ARG A 137 19.11 -9.51 -1.30
CA ARG A 137 20.24 -9.26 -0.42
C ARG A 137 19.80 -8.42 0.77
N ASP A 138 20.29 -8.70 1.96
CA ASP A 138 20.01 -7.89 3.16
C ASP A 138 20.50 -6.45 3.02
N GLN A 139 21.59 -6.25 2.29
CA GLN A 139 22.20 -4.95 2.04
C GLN A 139 22.77 -4.89 0.62
N ILE A 140 22.72 -3.72 0.01
CA ILE A 140 23.38 -3.41 -1.26
C ILE A 140 24.33 -2.25 -1.00
N SER A 141 25.62 -2.45 -1.28
CA SER A 141 26.64 -1.42 -1.23
C SER A 141 26.80 -0.72 -2.57
N GLU A 142 27.49 0.43 -2.59
CA GLU A 142 27.82 1.13 -3.84
C GLU A 142 28.64 0.26 -4.80
N ALA A 143 29.51 -0.60 -4.28
CA ALA A 143 30.29 -1.53 -5.09
C ALA A 143 29.43 -2.60 -5.77
N ASP A 144 28.37 -3.06 -5.11
CA ASP A 144 27.44 -4.05 -5.68
C ASP A 144 26.69 -3.49 -6.90
N LEU A 145 26.43 -2.18 -6.95
CA LEU A 145 25.74 -1.55 -8.08
C LEU A 145 26.57 -1.62 -9.38
N ALA A 146 27.90 -1.74 -9.28
CA ALA A 146 28.80 -1.90 -10.41
C ALA A 146 29.07 -3.37 -10.76
N ASP A 147 28.60 -4.31 -9.95
CA ASP A 147 28.80 -5.75 -10.16
C ASP A 147 27.81 -6.31 -11.19
N PRO A 148 28.29 -6.85 -12.34
CA PRO A 148 27.43 -7.50 -13.32
C PRO A 148 26.60 -8.66 -12.75
N GLN A 149 27.05 -9.28 -11.67
CA GLN A 149 26.36 -10.38 -11.01
C GLN A 149 25.00 -9.93 -10.46
N LEU A 150 24.86 -8.69 -9.99
CA LEU A 150 23.58 -8.15 -9.53
C LEU A 150 22.49 -8.18 -10.63
N LEU A 151 22.89 -7.96 -11.89
CA LEU A 151 21.96 -8.06 -13.02
C LEU A 151 21.50 -9.50 -13.25
N VAL A 152 22.45 -10.46 -13.14
CA VAL A 152 22.12 -11.89 -13.30
C VAL A 152 21.14 -12.33 -12.21
N GLU A 153 21.41 -12.01 -10.95
CA GLU A 153 20.56 -12.31 -9.81
C GLU A 153 19.16 -11.69 -9.97
N SER A 154 19.10 -10.42 -10.38
CA SER A 154 17.83 -9.73 -10.61
C SER A 154 17.00 -10.38 -11.72
N ARG A 155 17.62 -10.81 -12.81
CA ARG A 155 16.93 -11.51 -13.90
C ARG A 155 16.43 -12.88 -13.46
N GLN A 156 17.21 -13.61 -12.69
CA GLN A 156 16.83 -14.91 -12.13
C GLN A 156 15.63 -14.75 -11.18
N ALA A 157 15.67 -13.76 -10.30
CA ALA A 157 14.58 -13.46 -9.40
C ALA A 157 13.27 -13.13 -10.15
N LEU A 158 13.35 -12.29 -11.18
CA LEU A 158 12.21 -11.92 -12.01
C LEU A 158 11.67 -13.12 -12.83
N ASP A 159 12.55 -13.98 -13.34
CA ASP A 159 12.13 -15.19 -14.05
C ASP A 159 11.37 -16.14 -13.15
N GLU A 160 11.87 -16.42 -11.96
CA GLU A 160 11.19 -17.26 -10.97
C GLU A 160 9.87 -16.64 -10.51
N LEU A 161 9.82 -15.31 -10.28
CA LEU A 161 8.58 -14.63 -9.90
C LEU A 161 7.49 -14.78 -10.96
N THR A 162 7.85 -14.65 -12.24
CA THR A 162 6.86 -14.85 -13.34
C THR A 162 6.35 -16.28 -13.41
N GLN A 163 7.18 -17.26 -13.06
CA GLN A 163 6.77 -18.66 -12.97
C GLN A 163 5.85 -18.92 -11.77
N ILE A 164 6.18 -18.34 -10.59
CA ILE A 164 5.33 -18.42 -9.39
C ILE A 164 3.93 -17.87 -9.70
N LEU A 165 3.86 -16.74 -10.38
CA LEU A 165 2.62 -16.04 -10.70
C LEU A 165 1.95 -16.51 -12.01
N LYS A 166 2.55 -17.48 -12.71
CA LYS A 166 2.07 -18.03 -14.00
C LYS A 166 1.79 -16.94 -15.05
N LEU A 167 2.71 -15.98 -15.16
CA LEU A 167 2.60 -14.86 -16.09
C LEU A 167 3.20 -15.14 -17.49
N GLY A 168 3.97 -16.23 -17.62
CA GLY A 168 4.74 -16.52 -18.82
C GLY A 168 5.94 -15.59 -18.97
N SER A 169 6.47 -15.47 -20.19
CA SER A 169 7.62 -14.62 -20.51
C SER A 169 7.22 -13.16 -20.64
N VAL A 170 7.24 -12.43 -19.52
CA VAL A 170 6.87 -11.00 -19.45
C VAL A 170 8.03 -10.12 -19.91
N TYR A 171 9.25 -10.47 -19.52
CA TYR A 171 10.43 -9.67 -19.79
C TYR A 171 11.15 -10.10 -21.08
N GLN A 172 11.85 -9.13 -21.72
CA GLN A 172 12.58 -9.42 -22.96
C GLN A 172 13.63 -10.51 -22.77
N PHE A 173 14.41 -10.46 -21.68
CA PHE A 173 15.46 -11.44 -21.40
C PHE A 173 14.97 -12.88 -21.18
N GLN A 174 13.67 -13.09 -21.06
CA GLN A 174 13.06 -14.43 -20.97
C GLN A 174 12.71 -15.01 -22.34
N ARG A 175 12.86 -14.23 -23.42
CA ARG A 175 12.48 -14.60 -24.80
C ARG A 175 13.69 -14.81 -25.69
N ASP A 176 14.86 -14.36 -25.22
CA ASP A 176 16.16 -14.52 -25.90
C ASP A 176 16.81 -15.87 -25.52
#